data_dfc628c41a59d38765a0d7c0fea53bb3
#
_entry.id   dfc628c41a59d38765a0d7c0fea53bb3
#
_cell.length_a   1.000
_cell.length_b   1.000
_cell.length_c   1.000
_cell.angle_alpha   90.00
_cell.angle_beta   90.00
_cell.angle_gamma   90.00
#
_symmetry.space_group_name_H-M   'P 1'
#
loop_
_entity.id
_entity.type
_entity.pdbx_description
1 polymer ?
#
loop_
_entity_poly.entity_id
_entity_poly.type
_entity_poly.pdbx_seq_one_letter_code
_entity_poly.pdbx_strand_id
1 'polypeptide(L)'
;MTPLPKRLLAAALVLASAPLAATSLDAALDESQQLAAEAKASQARVEQLDDASRSMLSEYRSALQQAEALQGYNAQLRELVAAQRKELAGYQQQLDGIERTQEAVTPQMRRMVEVLGEFIAADLPFLPDERSDRLAQLQDLLPRADVSLAEKYRRILEAYQVESDYGRTLEAWRGELPSDGASRSVEFLRLGRVMLYFQTLDGHESGWWNPQTRSWQILDGSARRPLRHAIAIARQEQAPVLLALPIKTQALEAKP
;
A
#
# COMPACT_ATOMS: atom_id res chain seq x y z
N MET A 1 26.38 -87.22 35.99
CA MET A 1 27.04 -88.28 36.72
C MET A 1 26.36 -88.42 38.04
N THR A 2 25.63 -89.45 38.10
CA THR A 2 25.47 -90.53 39.07
C THR A 2 24.69 -90.19 40.35
N PRO A 3 24.16 -91.24 41.01
CA PRO A 3 22.83 -91.83 40.76
C PRO A 3 22.01 -91.93 42.07
N LEU A 4 20.81 -92.47 41.90
CA LEU A 4 19.92 -93.03 42.94
C LEU A 4 20.61 -93.78 44.10
N PRO A 5 19.90 -93.93 45.20
CA PRO A 5 19.35 -95.30 45.36
C PRO A 5 17.88 -95.39 45.86
N LYS A 6 17.24 -96.35 45.31
CA LYS A 6 16.02 -97.02 45.77
C LYS A 6 16.20 -97.51 47.20
N ARG A 7 15.17 -97.35 48.04
CA ARG A 7 14.86 -98.36 49.08
C ARG A 7 13.36 -98.46 49.30
N LEU A 8 12.83 -99.52 48.87
CA LEU A 8 11.62 -100.17 49.32
C LEU A 8 11.55 -100.22 50.83
N LEU A 9 10.36 -100.02 51.39
CA LEU A 9 9.90 -100.77 52.54
C LEU A 9 8.37 -100.78 52.55
N ALA A 10 7.80 -101.99 52.34
CA ALA A 10 6.45 -102.33 52.57
C ALA A 10 6.16 -102.33 54.09
N ALA A 11 5.03 -101.83 54.50
CA ALA A 11 4.42 -102.25 55.78
C ALA A 11 2.94 -101.79 55.83
N ALA A 12 2.15 -102.83 55.87
CA ALA A 12 1.01 -103.07 56.73
C ALA A 12 -0.29 -102.22 56.47
N LEU A 13 -1.17 -102.98 55.82
CA LEU A 13 -2.61 -102.86 55.83
C LEU A 13 -3.14 -102.97 57.26
N VAL A 14 -3.68 -101.93 57.84
CA VAL A 14 -4.57 -102.01 58.99
C VAL A 14 -5.92 -101.41 58.53
N LEU A 15 -6.84 -102.34 58.24
CA LEU A 15 -8.27 -101.94 58.12
C LEU A 15 -8.78 -101.47 59.49
N ALA A 16 -8.95 -100.18 59.60
CA ALA A 16 -9.82 -99.58 60.59
C ALA A 16 -11.13 -99.23 59.91
N SER A 17 -12.13 -100.13 60.06
CA SER A 17 -13.51 -99.84 59.68
C SER A 17 -14.08 -98.77 60.63
N ALA A 18 -13.96 -97.50 60.21
CA ALA A 18 -14.72 -96.41 60.80
C ALA A 18 -16.10 -96.39 60.12
N PRO A 19 -17.19 -96.20 60.81
CA PRO A 19 -18.50 -96.02 60.19
C PRO A 19 -18.48 -94.73 59.35
N LEU A 20 -18.59 -94.85 58.04
CA LEU A 20 -18.89 -93.72 57.20
C LEU A 20 -20.27 -93.25 57.60
N ALA A 21 -20.27 -92.12 58.31
CA ALA A 21 -21.47 -91.35 58.54
C ALA A 21 -21.96 -90.87 57.18
N ALA A 22 -23.11 -91.35 56.75
CA ALA A 22 -23.80 -90.92 55.51
C ALA A 22 -24.33 -89.49 55.52
N THR A 23 -23.77 -88.59 56.37
CA THR A 23 -24.17 -87.19 56.49
C THR A 23 -23.32 -86.18 55.71
N SER A 24 -22.43 -86.69 54.85
CA SER A 24 -21.47 -85.77 54.21
C SER A 24 -21.64 -85.55 52.71
N LEU A 25 -22.48 -86.37 52.05
CA LEU A 25 -22.60 -86.20 50.59
C LEU A 25 -23.41 -84.95 50.22
N ASP A 26 -24.52 -84.70 50.93
CA ASP A 26 -25.35 -83.49 50.70
C ASP A 26 -24.61 -82.20 51.16
N ALA A 27 -23.91 -82.26 52.31
CA ALA A 27 -23.08 -81.17 52.77
C ALA A 27 -21.88 -80.88 51.83
N ALA A 28 -21.24 -81.92 51.28
CA ALA A 28 -20.18 -81.78 50.30
C ALA A 28 -20.68 -81.23 48.93
N LEU A 29 -21.89 -81.64 48.55
CA LEU A 29 -22.56 -81.08 47.36
C LEU A 29 -22.94 -79.66 47.54
N ASP A 30 -23.47 -79.25 48.68
CA ASP A 30 -23.80 -77.85 49.02
C ASP A 30 -22.55 -76.95 49.06
N GLU A 31 -21.47 -77.47 49.69
CA GLU A 31 -20.17 -76.76 49.70
C GLU A 31 -19.56 -76.63 48.31
N SER A 32 -19.67 -77.67 47.49
CA SER A 32 -19.24 -77.62 46.07
C SER A 32 -20.07 -76.68 45.26
N GLN A 33 -21.38 -76.56 45.48
CA GLN A 33 -22.25 -75.63 44.85
C GLN A 33 -21.96 -74.21 45.31
N GLN A 34 -21.69 -73.96 46.58
CA GLN A 34 -21.28 -72.63 47.12
C GLN A 34 -19.92 -72.25 46.53
N LEU A 35 -18.93 -73.11 46.52
CA LEU A 35 -17.64 -72.81 45.88
C LEU A 35 -17.79 -72.46 44.37
N ALA A 36 -18.64 -73.22 43.67
CA ALA A 36 -18.89 -72.99 42.26
C ALA A 36 -19.61 -71.57 42.05
N ALA A 37 -20.53 -71.25 42.96
CA ALA A 37 -21.21 -69.91 42.93
C ALA A 37 -20.21 -68.83 43.26
N GLU A 38 -19.36 -68.97 44.26
CA GLU A 38 -18.31 -68.01 44.61
C GLU A 38 -17.26 -67.86 43.46
N ALA A 39 -16.85 -68.98 42.86
CA ALA A 39 -15.96 -68.96 41.71
C ALA A 39 -16.58 -68.20 40.53
N LYS A 40 -17.87 -68.46 40.24
CA LYS A 40 -18.61 -67.74 39.22
C LYS A 40 -18.76 -66.26 39.53
N ALA A 41 -19.04 -65.88 40.76
CA ALA A 41 -19.12 -64.49 41.21
C ALA A 41 -17.73 -63.80 41.14
N SER A 42 -16.68 -64.50 41.52
CA SER A 42 -15.29 -64.07 41.41
C SER A 42 -14.90 -63.86 39.93
N GLN A 43 -15.23 -64.74 39.04
CA GLN A 43 -14.98 -64.65 37.62
C GLN A 43 -15.75 -63.51 37.05
N ALA A 44 -17.02 -63.29 37.41
CA ALA A 44 -17.79 -62.12 36.95
C ALA A 44 -17.19 -60.74 37.40
N ARG A 45 -16.60 -60.72 38.61
CA ARG A 45 -15.86 -59.51 39.06
C ARG A 45 -14.58 -59.30 38.29
N VAL A 46 -13.85 -60.34 37.95
CA VAL A 46 -12.64 -60.22 37.12
C VAL A 46 -12.99 -59.73 35.75
N GLU A 47 -14.04 -60.24 35.11
CA GLU A 47 -14.52 -59.75 33.81
C GLU A 47 -14.95 -58.30 33.86
N GLN A 48 -15.72 -57.88 34.90
CA GLN A 48 -16.09 -56.46 35.08
C GLN A 48 -14.89 -55.59 35.26
N LEU A 49 -13.86 -56.02 36.05
CA LEU A 49 -12.64 -55.23 36.24
C LEU A 49 -11.80 -55.16 34.96
N ASP A 50 -11.76 -56.24 34.17
CA ASP A 50 -11.05 -56.27 32.90
C ASP A 50 -11.72 -55.34 31.89
N ASP A 51 -13.07 -55.37 31.78
CA ASP A 51 -13.83 -54.48 30.91
C ASP A 51 -13.68 -53.02 31.35
N ALA A 52 -13.76 -52.73 32.65
CA ALA A 52 -13.54 -51.38 33.19
C ALA A 52 -12.10 -50.89 32.91
N SER A 53 -11.11 -51.79 33.08
CA SER A 53 -9.71 -51.45 32.78
C SER A 53 -9.47 -51.16 31.28
N ARG A 54 -10.09 -51.94 30.39
CA ARG A 54 -10.02 -51.72 28.94
C ARG A 54 -10.69 -50.42 28.56
N SER A 55 -11.86 -50.12 29.12
CA SER A 55 -12.56 -48.84 28.87
C SER A 55 -11.71 -47.68 29.33
N MET A 56 -11.20 -47.73 30.57
CA MET A 56 -10.36 -46.67 31.15
C MET A 56 -9.06 -46.47 30.34
N LEU A 57 -8.44 -47.56 29.84
CA LEU A 57 -7.26 -47.48 28.99
C LEU A 57 -7.58 -46.82 27.64
N SER A 58 -8.75 -47.13 27.07
CA SER A 58 -9.23 -46.49 25.83
C SER A 58 -9.47 -45.04 26.00
N GLU A 59 -10.18 -44.63 27.08
CA GLU A 59 -10.45 -43.23 27.43
C GLU A 59 -9.15 -42.45 27.68
N TYR A 60 -8.22 -43.06 28.44
CA TYR A 60 -6.91 -42.46 28.68
C TYR A 60 -6.14 -42.16 27.39
N ARG A 61 -6.09 -43.14 26.46
CA ARG A 61 -5.43 -42.98 25.19
C ARG A 61 -6.08 -41.89 24.34
N SER A 62 -7.41 -41.87 24.32
CA SER A 62 -8.16 -40.82 23.62
C SER A 62 -7.89 -39.43 24.21
N ALA A 63 -7.92 -39.32 25.55
CA ALA A 63 -7.63 -38.07 26.24
C ALA A 63 -6.18 -37.59 25.98
N LEU A 64 -5.20 -38.53 25.96
CA LEU A 64 -3.82 -38.21 25.65
C LEU A 64 -3.66 -37.68 24.22
N GLN A 65 -4.28 -38.32 23.24
CA GLN A 65 -4.27 -37.87 21.84
C GLN A 65 -4.93 -36.49 21.67
N GLN A 66 -6.03 -36.25 22.37
CA GLN A 66 -6.67 -34.93 22.35
C GLN A 66 -5.79 -33.86 22.98
N ALA A 67 -5.11 -34.19 24.09
CA ALA A 67 -4.19 -33.24 24.72
C ALA A 67 -3.00 -32.88 23.80
N GLU A 68 -2.41 -33.84 23.13
CA GLU A 68 -1.33 -33.64 22.16
C GLU A 68 -1.80 -32.81 20.97
N ALA A 69 -2.98 -33.11 20.42
CA ALA A 69 -3.55 -32.36 19.31
C ALA A 69 -3.82 -30.87 19.71
N LEU A 70 -4.40 -30.65 20.91
CA LEU A 70 -4.64 -29.33 21.44
C LEU A 70 -3.35 -28.56 21.73
N GLN A 71 -2.31 -29.25 22.22
CA GLN A 71 -0.98 -28.62 22.40
C GLN A 71 -0.40 -28.16 21.08
N GLY A 72 -0.43 -28.99 20.04
CA GLY A 72 0.00 -28.64 18.69
C GLY A 72 -0.78 -27.47 18.11
N TYR A 73 -2.11 -27.51 18.22
CA TYR A 73 -2.98 -26.44 17.76
C TYR A 73 -2.71 -25.10 18.50
N ASN A 74 -2.56 -25.16 19.82
CA ASN A 74 -2.24 -23.98 20.61
C ASN A 74 -0.86 -23.40 20.27
N ALA A 75 0.13 -24.24 19.95
CA ALA A 75 1.44 -23.79 19.49
C ALA A 75 1.30 -23.01 18.16
N GLN A 76 0.58 -23.56 17.19
CA GLN A 76 0.31 -22.92 15.91
C GLN A 76 -0.45 -21.58 16.07
N LEU A 77 -1.47 -21.55 16.95
CA LEU A 77 -2.19 -20.30 17.23
C LEU A 77 -1.28 -19.22 17.83
N ARG A 78 -0.35 -19.61 18.72
CA ARG A 78 0.60 -18.64 19.30
C ARG A 78 1.52 -18.05 18.24
N GLU A 79 2.00 -18.87 17.31
CA GLU A 79 2.81 -18.39 16.18
C GLU A 79 2.01 -17.45 15.29
N LEU A 80 0.77 -17.79 14.94
CA LEU A 80 -0.12 -16.95 14.15
C LEU A 80 -0.38 -15.60 14.81
N VAL A 81 -0.70 -15.61 16.11
CA VAL A 81 -0.93 -14.37 16.88
C VAL A 81 0.35 -13.53 16.95
N ALA A 82 1.51 -14.15 17.11
CA ALA A 82 2.78 -13.44 17.11
C ALA A 82 3.06 -12.78 15.74
N ALA A 83 2.79 -13.49 14.64
CA ALA A 83 2.92 -12.95 13.29
C ALA A 83 1.97 -11.76 13.06
N GLN A 84 0.70 -11.90 13.43
CA GLN A 84 -0.28 -10.82 13.31
C GLN A 84 0.07 -9.57 14.14
N ARG A 85 0.59 -9.76 15.35
CA ARG A 85 1.06 -8.65 16.20
C ARG A 85 2.24 -7.91 15.55
N LYS A 86 3.17 -8.64 14.94
CA LYS A 86 4.29 -8.05 14.21
C LYS A 86 3.81 -7.25 12.98
N GLU A 87 2.85 -7.77 12.26
CA GLU A 87 2.24 -7.11 11.10
C GLU A 87 1.51 -5.83 11.53
N LEU A 88 0.70 -5.88 12.59
CA LEU A 88 0.04 -4.70 13.18
C LEU A 88 1.03 -3.61 13.57
N ALA A 89 2.14 -3.97 14.23
CA ALA A 89 3.19 -3.01 14.57
C ALA A 89 3.82 -2.39 13.31
N GLY A 90 4.00 -3.19 12.24
CA GLY A 90 4.48 -2.69 10.96
C GLY A 90 3.50 -1.69 10.31
N TYR A 91 2.22 -1.98 10.31
CA TYR A 91 1.20 -1.06 9.80
C TYR A 91 1.15 0.25 10.61
N GLN A 92 1.26 0.17 11.94
CA GLN A 92 1.30 1.36 12.78
C GLN A 92 2.49 2.27 12.42
N GLN A 93 3.68 1.70 12.25
CA GLN A 93 4.86 2.46 11.81
C GLN A 93 4.67 3.10 10.42
N GLN A 94 4.00 2.39 9.48
CA GLN A 94 3.70 2.94 8.17
C GLN A 94 2.71 4.11 8.26
N LEU A 95 1.66 3.99 9.07
CA LEU A 95 0.69 5.08 9.30
C LEU A 95 1.36 6.32 9.89
N ASP A 96 2.19 6.14 10.93
CA ASP A 96 2.97 7.25 11.53
C ASP A 96 3.92 7.90 10.51
N GLY A 97 4.47 7.10 9.58
CA GLY A 97 5.29 7.59 8.46
C GLY A 97 4.50 8.42 7.47
N ILE A 98 3.29 7.98 7.13
CA ILE A 98 2.38 8.69 6.23
C ILE A 98 1.96 10.03 6.85
N GLU A 99 1.56 10.05 8.12
CA GLU A 99 1.16 11.29 8.82
C GLU A 99 2.30 12.31 8.83
N ARG A 100 3.51 11.92 9.20
CA ARG A 100 4.69 12.80 9.16
C ARG A 100 4.97 13.33 7.76
N THR A 101 4.81 12.50 6.74
CA THR A 101 4.98 12.93 5.35
C THR A 101 3.90 13.96 4.97
N GLN A 102 2.65 13.74 5.36
CA GLN A 102 1.56 14.70 5.10
C GLN A 102 1.81 16.05 5.79
N GLU A 103 2.25 16.03 7.05
CA GLU A 103 2.60 17.24 7.80
C GLU A 103 3.74 18.03 7.15
N ALA A 104 4.75 17.33 6.60
CA ALA A 104 5.89 17.97 5.95
C ALA A 104 5.57 18.50 4.55
N VAL A 105 4.81 17.74 3.74
CA VAL A 105 4.57 18.05 2.32
C VAL A 105 3.46 19.09 2.14
N THR A 106 2.46 19.14 3.02
CA THR A 106 1.34 20.09 2.89
C THR A 106 1.79 21.56 2.88
N PRO A 107 2.62 22.04 3.81
CA PRO A 107 3.10 23.42 3.76
C PRO A 107 4.00 23.68 2.54
N GLN A 108 4.78 22.69 2.11
CA GLN A 108 5.60 22.82 0.91
C GLN A 108 4.75 22.98 -0.34
N MET A 109 3.66 22.22 -0.51
CA MET A 109 2.73 22.40 -1.64
C MET A 109 2.11 23.80 -1.66
N ARG A 110 1.72 24.35 -0.51
CA ARG A 110 1.24 25.74 -0.43
C ARG A 110 2.29 26.71 -0.91
N ARG A 111 3.53 26.55 -0.46
CA ARG A 111 4.64 27.40 -0.90
C ARG A 111 4.92 27.26 -2.40
N MET A 112 4.81 26.06 -2.96
CA MET A 112 4.94 25.85 -4.41
C MET A 112 3.87 26.65 -5.18
N VAL A 113 2.61 26.56 -4.78
CA VAL A 113 1.53 27.31 -5.47
C VAL A 113 1.72 28.84 -5.33
N GLU A 114 2.16 29.30 -4.16
CA GLU A 114 2.48 30.70 -3.93
C GLU A 114 3.62 31.19 -4.85
N VAL A 115 4.75 30.45 -4.88
CA VAL A 115 5.89 30.76 -5.74
C VAL A 115 5.52 30.70 -7.22
N LEU A 116 4.64 29.77 -7.62
CA LEU A 116 4.13 29.71 -8.98
C LEU A 116 3.35 30.98 -9.33
N GLY A 117 2.54 31.49 -8.40
CA GLY A 117 1.81 32.77 -8.58
C GLY A 117 2.75 33.96 -8.70
N GLU A 118 3.77 34.05 -7.82
CA GLU A 118 4.81 35.09 -7.89
C GLU A 118 5.55 35.04 -9.25
N PHE A 119 5.88 33.83 -9.71
CA PHE A 119 6.55 33.60 -10.98
C PHE A 119 5.70 34.07 -12.17
N ILE A 120 4.40 33.69 -12.20
CA ILE A 120 3.46 34.11 -13.26
C ILE A 120 3.32 35.64 -13.28
N ALA A 121 3.24 36.28 -12.11
CA ALA A 121 3.10 37.75 -12.01
C ALA A 121 4.36 38.51 -12.47
N ALA A 122 5.54 37.88 -12.31
CA ALA A 122 6.82 38.46 -12.73
C ALA A 122 7.15 38.22 -14.22
N ASP A 123 6.45 37.32 -14.88
CA ASP A 123 6.71 36.87 -16.23
C ASP A 123 6.14 37.79 -17.30
N LEU A 124 6.38 37.46 -18.58
CA LEU A 124 5.74 38.13 -19.74
C LEU A 124 4.21 37.93 -19.69
N PRO A 125 3.41 38.91 -20.09
CA PRO A 125 1.95 38.88 -20.02
C PRO A 125 1.31 38.10 -21.17
N PHE A 126 1.58 36.82 -21.27
CA PHE A 126 0.93 35.93 -22.23
C PHE A 126 -0.07 35.02 -21.53
N LEU A 127 -1.16 34.72 -22.20
CA LEU A 127 -2.25 33.85 -21.72
C LEU A 127 -2.67 34.14 -20.27
N PRO A 128 -2.93 35.42 -19.92
CA PRO A 128 -3.15 35.82 -18.51
C PRO A 128 -4.34 35.10 -17.89
N ASP A 129 -5.44 34.96 -18.61
CA ASP A 129 -6.67 34.35 -18.10
C ASP A 129 -6.44 32.85 -17.82
N GLU A 130 -5.86 32.11 -18.77
CA GLU A 130 -5.59 30.67 -18.65
C GLU A 130 -4.63 30.37 -17.49
N ARG A 131 -3.56 31.18 -17.34
CA ARG A 131 -2.57 31.00 -16.26
C ARG A 131 -3.16 31.37 -14.90
N SER A 132 -3.96 32.42 -14.82
CA SER A 132 -4.65 32.81 -13.58
C SER A 132 -5.71 31.77 -13.16
N ASP A 133 -6.47 31.23 -14.11
CA ASP A 133 -7.45 30.19 -13.85
C ASP A 133 -6.79 28.90 -13.35
N ARG A 134 -5.67 28.51 -13.94
CA ARG A 134 -4.88 27.35 -13.47
C ARG A 134 -4.38 27.57 -12.05
N LEU A 135 -3.88 28.76 -11.73
CA LEU A 135 -3.44 29.08 -10.38
C LEU A 135 -4.59 29.03 -9.37
N ALA A 136 -5.74 29.62 -9.73
CA ALA A 136 -6.93 29.60 -8.90
C ALA A 136 -7.43 28.16 -8.63
N GLN A 137 -7.46 27.31 -9.65
CA GLN A 137 -7.81 25.90 -9.51
C GLN A 137 -6.87 25.16 -8.54
N LEU A 138 -5.57 25.47 -8.55
CA LEU A 138 -4.63 24.86 -7.59
C LEU A 138 -4.86 25.37 -6.17
N GLN A 139 -5.18 26.68 -6.01
CA GLN A 139 -5.50 27.24 -4.70
C GLN A 139 -6.78 26.64 -4.11
N ASP A 140 -7.79 26.42 -4.93
CA ASP A 140 -9.05 25.81 -4.53
C ASP A 140 -8.89 24.29 -4.25
N LEU A 141 -7.95 23.62 -4.92
CA LEU A 141 -7.66 22.21 -4.74
C LEU A 141 -6.98 21.89 -3.40
N LEU A 142 -6.10 22.80 -2.93
CA LEU A 142 -5.28 22.55 -1.74
C LEU A 142 -6.10 22.25 -0.47
N PRO A 143 -7.18 22.98 -0.12
CA PRO A 143 -7.96 22.74 1.09
C PRO A 143 -8.91 21.54 0.99
N ARG A 144 -9.14 20.98 -0.19
CA ARG A 144 -10.11 19.89 -0.38
C ARG A 144 -9.71 18.63 0.35
N ALA A 145 -10.60 18.11 1.20
CA ALA A 145 -10.37 16.87 1.94
C ALA A 145 -10.66 15.60 1.12
N ASP A 146 -11.48 15.71 0.07
CA ASP A 146 -11.87 14.61 -0.82
C ASP A 146 -10.81 14.26 -1.86
N VAL A 147 -9.71 15.02 -1.93
CA VAL A 147 -8.61 14.81 -2.88
C VAL A 147 -7.36 14.35 -2.12
N SER A 148 -6.76 13.26 -2.57
CA SER A 148 -5.55 12.72 -1.95
C SER A 148 -4.36 13.66 -2.08
N LEU A 149 -3.42 13.57 -1.12
CA LEU A 149 -2.18 14.35 -1.13
C LEU A 149 -1.38 14.14 -2.42
N ALA A 150 -1.30 12.90 -2.88
CA ALA A 150 -0.59 12.54 -4.10
C ALA A 150 -1.19 13.19 -5.35
N GLU A 151 -2.52 13.26 -5.43
CA GLU A 151 -3.21 13.94 -6.55
C GLU A 151 -3.00 15.45 -6.51
N LYS A 152 -3.06 16.07 -5.33
CA LYS A 152 -2.73 17.49 -5.17
C LYS A 152 -1.31 17.80 -5.66
N TYR A 153 -0.35 16.99 -5.23
CA TYR A 153 1.05 17.15 -5.61
C TYR A 153 1.24 16.96 -7.12
N ARG A 154 0.60 15.95 -7.71
CA ARG A 154 0.62 15.70 -9.16
C ARG A 154 0.12 16.91 -9.95
N ARG A 155 -1.02 17.51 -9.55
CA ARG A 155 -1.58 18.70 -10.21
C ARG A 155 -0.67 19.92 -10.14
N ILE A 156 0.00 20.12 -9.00
CA ILE A 156 0.99 21.18 -8.87
C ILE A 156 2.16 20.95 -9.83
N LEU A 157 2.70 19.73 -9.89
CA LEU A 157 3.80 19.40 -10.80
C LEU A 157 3.40 19.56 -12.28
N GLU A 158 2.18 19.18 -12.66
CA GLU A 158 1.64 19.39 -14.00
C GLU A 158 1.63 20.88 -14.36
N ALA A 159 1.20 21.75 -13.43
CA ALA A 159 1.23 23.18 -13.66
C ALA A 159 2.66 23.71 -13.85
N TYR A 160 3.61 23.27 -13.03
CA TYR A 160 5.02 23.61 -13.20
C TYR A 160 5.59 23.11 -14.53
N GLN A 161 5.17 21.90 -14.96
CA GLN A 161 5.58 21.36 -16.26
C GLN A 161 5.09 22.22 -17.41
N VAL A 162 3.81 22.62 -17.39
CA VAL A 162 3.24 23.53 -18.41
C VAL A 162 4.01 24.86 -18.43
N GLU A 163 4.28 25.43 -17.25
CA GLU A 163 5.08 26.65 -17.19
C GLU A 163 6.50 26.44 -17.73
N SER A 164 7.13 25.31 -17.46
CA SER A 164 8.45 24.97 -18.02
C SER A 164 8.40 24.86 -19.55
N ASP A 165 7.34 24.24 -20.08
CA ASP A 165 7.17 24.04 -21.52
C ASP A 165 6.97 25.36 -22.27
N TYR A 166 6.31 26.35 -21.66
CA TYR A 166 6.26 27.70 -22.22
C TYR A 166 7.64 28.33 -22.46
N GLY A 167 8.65 27.97 -21.68
CA GLY A 167 10.03 28.44 -21.88
C GLY A 167 10.71 27.90 -23.14
N ARG A 168 10.21 26.81 -23.72
CA ARG A 168 10.85 26.09 -24.83
C ARG A 168 10.06 26.10 -26.12
N THR A 169 8.84 26.63 -26.10
CA THR A 169 7.92 26.59 -27.24
C THR A 169 7.85 27.92 -27.96
N LEU A 170 7.66 27.86 -29.26
CA LEU A 170 7.27 28.99 -30.12
C LEU A 170 5.77 28.87 -30.36
N GLU A 171 5.03 29.91 -30.03
CA GLU A 171 3.56 29.89 -30.10
C GLU A 171 3.01 31.20 -30.66
N ALA A 172 1.99 31.12 -31.51
CA ALA A 172 1.28 32.25 -32.04
C ALA A 172 -0.22 32.09 -31.83
N TRP A 173 -0.86 33.17 -31.33
CA TRP A 173 -2.30 33.20 -31.15
C TRP A 173 -2.84 34.61 -31.49
N ARG A 174 -4.13 34.64 -31.77
CA ARG A 174 -4.86 35.91 -31.96
C ARG A 174 -5.43 36.36 -30.62
N GLY A 175 -5.26 37.64 -30.31
CA GLY A 175 -5.79 38.22 -29.10
C GLY A 175 -5.99 39.74 -29.25
N GLU A 176 -6.46 40.36 -28.19
CA GLU A 176 -6.70 41.79 -28.14
C GLU A 176 -5.55 42.51 -27.47
N LEU A 177 -5.02 43.54 -28.17
CA LEU A 177 -4.02 44.43 -27.63
C LEU A 177 -4.74 45.71 -27.10
N PRO A 178 -4.65 45.99 -25.79
CA PRO A 178 -5.16 47.22 -25.23
C PRO A 178 -4.41 48.40 -25.86
N SER A 179 -5.15 49.33 -26.44
CA SER A 179 -4.63 50.61 -26.98
C SER A 179 -5.50 51.74 -26.45
N ASP A 180 -4.98 52.97 -26.37
CA ASP A 180 -5.64 54.13 -25.79
C ASP A 180 -7.11 54.27 -26.21
N GLY A 181 -8.02 53.73 -25.38
CA GLY A 181 -9.47 53.81 -25.55
C GLY A 181 -10.15 52.79 -26.46
N ALA A 182 -9.40 51.88 -27.12
CA ALA A 182 -9.95 50.79 -27.94
C ALA A 182 -9.06 49.57 -27.89
N SER A 183 -9.65 48.35 -27.91
CA SER A 183 -8.86 47.13 -28.10
C SER A 183 -8.71 46.84 -29.59
N ARG A 184 -7.51 46.41 -30.00
CA ARG A 184 -7.22 46.02 -31.39
C ARG A 184 -6.90 44.50 -31.43
N SER A 185 -7.52 43.80 -32.35
CA SER A 185 -7.17 42.43 -32.61
C SER A 185 -5.81 42.31 -33.32
N VAL A 186 -4.91 41.57 -32.71
CA VAL A 186 -3.53 41.36 -33.21
C VAL A 186 -3.12 39.90 -33.16
N GLU A 187 -2.07 39.58 -33.88
CA GLU A 187 -1.39 38.29 -33.76
C GLU A 187 -0.26 38.41 -32.74
N PHE A 188 -0.29 37.65 -31.68
CA PHE A 188 0.81 37.53 -30.73
C PHE A 188 1.73 36.40 -31.14
N LEU A 189 3.03 36.59 -30.89
CA LEU A 189 4.05 35.56 -31.02
C LEU A 189 4.90 35.51 -29.76
N ARG A 190 4.94 34.35 -29.11
CA ARG A 190 5.80 34.12 -27.96
C ARG A 190 6.99 33.24 -28.38
N LEU A 191 8.19 33.70 -28.12
CA LEU A 191 9.44 32.95 -28.28
C LEU A 191 9.92 32.54 -26.92
N GLY A 192 9.48 31.37 -26.47
CA GLY A 192 9.74 30.91 -25.11
C GLY A 192 9.33 31.94 -24.06
N ARG A 193 10.25 32.22 -23.13
CA ARG A 193 10.15 33.34 -22.15
C ARG A 193 11.12 34.48 -22.48
N VAL A 194 11.72 34.44 -23.65
CA VAL A 194 12.72 35.44 -24.06
C VAL A 194 12.04 36.70 -24.59
N MET A 195 11.03 36.53 -25.47
CA MET A 195 10.37 37.63 -26.13
C MET A 195 8.88 37.37 -26.37
N LEU A 196 8.09 38.41 -26.25
CA LEU A 196 6.69 38.44 -26.65
C LEU A 196 6.50 39.57 -27.67
N TYR A 197 6.00 39.22 -28.82
CA TYR A 197 5.75 40.17 -29.91
C TYR A 197 4.26 40.24 -30.22
N PHE A 198 3.85 41.35 -30.85
CA PHE A 198 2.58 41.41 -31.55
C PHE A 198 2.79 41.91 -33.01
N GLN A 199 1.87 41.55 -33.87
CA GLN A 199 1.73 42.10 -35.21
C GLN A 199 0.25 42.33 -35.50
N THR A 200 -0.07 43.53 -36.08
CA THR A 200 -1.43 43.81 -36.54
C THR A 200 -1.83 42.88 -37.70
N LEU A 201 -3.14 42.62 -37.85
CA LEU A 201 -3.61 41.67 -38.85
C LEU A 201 -3.28 42.08 -40.29
N ASP A 202 -3.17 43.38 -40.55
CA ASP A 202 -2.71 43.98 -41.82
C ASP A 202 -1.18 43.90 -42.00
N GLY A 203 -0.44 43.57 -40.92
CA GLY A 203 1.02 43.43 -40.89
C GLY A 203 1.76 44.74 -40.98
N HIS A 204 1.07 45.90 -40.82
CA HIS A 204 1.70 47.20 -40.92
C HIS A 204 2.42 47.63 -39.65
N GLU A 205 1.95 47.20 -38.49
CA GLU A 205 2.54 47.52 -37.20
C GLU A 205 2.99 46.25 -36.49
N SER A 206 4.14 46.32 -35.85
CA SER A 206 4.68 45.24 -35.04
C SER A 206 5.35 45.80 -33.81
N GLY A 207 5.29 45.12 -32.72
CA GLY A 207 5.91 45.53 -31.48
C GLY A 207 6.34 44.36 -30.61
N TRP A 208 6.98 44.70 -29.52
CA TRP A 208 7.44 43.75 -28.53
C TRP A 208 7.15 44.21 -27.12
N TRP A 209 6.97 43.27 -26.19
CA TRP A 209 6.78 43.60 -24.80
C TRP A 209 8.10 43.89 -24.11
N ASN A 210 8.22 45.11 -23.54
CA ASN A 210 9.37 45.47 -22.73
C ASN A 210 9.07 45.16 -21.25
N PRO A 211 9.72 44.18 -20.62
CA PRO A 211 9.45 43.79 -19.25
C PRO A 211 9.84 44.84 -18.21
N GLN A 212 10.75 45.77 -18.53
CA GLN A 212 11.17 46.83 -17.59
C GLN A 212 10.15 47.94 -17.49
N THR A 213 9.71 48.44 -18.64
CA THR A 213 8.69 49.48 -18.69
C THR A 213 7.28 48.92 -18.56
N ARG A 214 7.15 47.58 -18.60
CA ARG A 214 5.86 46.87 -18.63
C ARG A 214 4.91 47.46 -19.66
N SER A 215 5.43 47.70 -20.85
CA SER A 215 4.68 48.34 -21.95
C SER A 215 5.10 47.78 -23.30
N TRP A 216 4.21 47.88 -24.26
CA TRP A 216 4.47 47.53 -25.63
C TRP A 216 5.31 48.62 -26.31
N GLN A 217 6.36 48.21 -27.00
CA GLN A 217 7.22 49.11 -27.81
C GLN A 217 7.13 48.70 -29.27
N ILE A 218 6.97 49.71 -30.14
CA ILE A 218 6.87 49.50 -31.58
C ILE A 218 8.25 49.15 -32.15
N LEU A 219 8.30 48.18 -33.05
CA LEU A 219 9.45 47.79 -33.82
C LEU A 219 9.48 48.58 -35.15
N ASP A 220 10.69 48.75 -35.68
CA ASP A 220 10.83 49.32 -37.01
C ASP A 220 10.29 48.40 -38.11
N GLY A 221 10.12 48.95 -39.33
CA GLY A 221 9.55 48.21 -40.45
C GLY A 221 10.35 46.99 -40.92
N SER A 222 11.62 46.88 -40.55
CA SER A 222 12.47 45.75 -40.91
C SER A 222 12.05 44.45 -40.20
N ALA A 223 11.41 44.57 -39.03
CA ALA A 223 10.94 43.44 -38.25
C ALA A 223 9.66 42.78 -38.80
N ARG A 224 8.90 43.46 -39.66
CA ARG A 224 7.57 43.00 -40.12
C ARG A 224 7.59 41.68 -40.84
N ARG A 225 8.51 41.49 -41.79
CA ARG A 225 8.64 40.26 -42.57
C ARG A 225 9.11 39.08 -41.71
N PRO A 226 10.24 39.17 -40.96
CA PRO A 226 10.67 38.13 -40.07
C PRO A 226 9.60 37.71 -39.08
N LEU A 227 8.85 38.64 -38.51
CA LEU A 227 7.81 38.34 -37.52
C LEU A 227 6.62 37.60 -38.14
N ARG A 228 6.16 38.05 -39.33
CA ARG A 228 5.10 37.34 -40.10
C ARG A 228 5.52 35.90 -40.41
N HIS A 229 6.77 35.70 -40.83
CA HIS A 229 7.28 34.37 -41.11
C HIS A 229 7.36 33.50 -39.86
N ALA A 230 7.78 34.06 -38.73
CA ALA A 230 7.81 33.33 -37.45
C ALA A 230 6.40 32.98 -36.95
N ILE A 231 5.40 33.84 -37.13
CA ILE A 231 3.98 33.57 -36.84
C ILE A 231 3.48 32.40 -37.69
N ALA A 232 3.79 32.36 -39.00
CA ALA A 232 3.39 31.27 -39.89
C ALA A 232 4.05 29.94 -39.50
N ILE A 233 5.31 29.94 -39.08
CA ILE A 233 6.00 28.74 -38.54
C ILE A 233 5.35 28.31 -37.23
N ALA A 234 5.08 29.20 -36.31
CA ALA A 234 4.45 28.91 -35.03
C ALA A 234 3.04 28.29 -35.21
N ARG A 235 2.34 28.67 -36.28
CA ARG A 235 1.04 28.10 -36.68
C ARG A 235 1.15 26.83 -37.52
N GLN A 236 2.36 26.35 -37.76
CA GLN A 236 2.64 25.18 -38.62
C GLN A 236 2.19 25.37 -40.10
N GLU A 237 2.03 26.60 -40.53
CA GLU A 237 1.69 26.94 -41.93
C GLU A 237 2.93 26.91 -42.82
N GLN A 238 4.13 26.99 -42.24
CA GLN A 238 5.43 26.93 -42.92
C GLN A 238 6.40 25.98 -42.20
N ALA A 239 7.34 25.42 -42.97
CA ALA A 239 8.38 24.56 -42.40
C ALA A 239 9.32 25.36 -41.46
N PRO A 240 9.80 24.77 -40.37
CA PRO A 240 10.74 25.39 -39.45
C PRO A 240 12.06 25.78 -40.19
N VAL A 241 12.46 27.03 -40.08
CA VAL A 241 13.74 27.54 -40.58
C VAL A 241 14.39 28.45 -39.53
N LEU A 242 15.64 28.82 -39.75
CA LEU A 242 16.31 29.79 -38.87
C LEU A 242 15.58 31.13 -38.89
N LEU A 243 15.13 31.61 -37.73
CA LEU A 243 14.40 32.87 -37.54
C LEU A 243 15.38 33.99 -37.15
N ALA A 244 15.36 35.07 -37.91
CA ALA A 244 16.11 36.27 -37.61
C ALA A 244 15.15 37.33 -36.96
N LEU A 245 14.81 37.13 -35.69
CA LEU A 245 13.95 38.03 -34.93
C LEU A 245 14.78 39.09 -34.17
N PRO A 246 14.28 40.33 -34.02
CA PRO A 246 14.98 41.34 -33.28
C PRO A 246 14.89 41.07 -31.77
N ILE A 247 15.93 40.43 -31.22
CA ILE A 247 16.04 40.19 -29.79
C ILE A 247 16.65 41.43 -29.13
N LYS A 248 15.87 42.09 -28.30
CA LYS A 248 16.35 43.19 -27.47
C LYS A 248 16.87 42.62 -26.15
N THR A 249 18.10 42.12 -26.17
CA THR A 249 18.81 41.74 -24.95
C THR A 249 19.27 42.98 -24.22
N GLN A 250 18.90 43.10 -22.97
CA GLN A 250 19.55 44.07 -22.11
C GLN A 250 20.93 43.53 -21.72
N ALA A 251 21.94 44.34 -21.86
CA ALA A 251 23.18 44.10 -21.16
C ALA A 251 22.85 44.02 -19.66
N LEU A 252 23.07 42.86 -19.07
CA LEU A 252 23.15 42.75 -17.62
C LEU A 252 24.33 43.66 -17.23
N GLU A 253 24.04 44.90 -16.80
CA GLU A 253 25.05 45.64 -16.08
C GLU A 253 25.44 44.83 -14.88
N ALA A 254 26.59 44.18 -14.97
CA ALA A 254 27.23 43.55 -13.83
C ALA A 254 27.42 44.67 -12.79
N LYS A 255 26.60 44.63 -11.75
CA LYS A 255 26.77 45.49 -10.59
C LYS A 255 28.11 45.13 -9.97
N PRO A 256 29.02 46.09 -9.81
CA PRO A 256 30.34 45.84 -9.24
C PRO A 256 30.29 45.32 -7.82
#